data_31a26d4f546ff779ff9e4433095ced0a
#
_entry.id   31a26d4f546ff779ff9e4433095ced0a
#
_cell.length_a   1.000
_cell.length_b   1.000
_cell.length_c   1.000
_cell.angle_alpha   90.00
_cell.angle_beta   90.00
_cell.angle_gamma   90.00
#
_symmetry.space_group_name_H-M   'P 1'
#
loop_
_entity.id
_entity.type
_entity.pdbx_description
1 polymer ?
#
loop_
_entity_poly.entity_id
_entity_poly.type
_entity_poly.pdbx_seq_one_letter_code
_entity_poly.pdbx_strand_id
1 'polypeptide(L)'
;MILVLNTATVGLAIVVVLLVMLLLVSLLLWAKAKLTNSGPVSLTINGEKNVQVQAGSTLLSTLSSEKIFLPSACGGGGTCAMCKCQVTSGGGEILPTEKPYFSRKEIADNWRLGCQVKVKEDMVVEVPEEVFGIKKWEASVVSNYSVASFIKELDRKSVV
;
A
#
# COMPACT_ATOMS: atom_id res chain seq x y z
N MET A 1 -52.21 -22.78 9.66
CA MET A 1 -52.31 -21.54 8.84
C MET A 1 -51.36 -20.45 9.34
N ILE A 2 -51.31 -20.15 10.62
CA ILE A 2 -50.41 -19.13 11.20
C ILE A 2 -48.92 -19.46 10.99
N LEU A 3 -48.50 -20.71 11.13
CA LEU A 3 -47.11 -21.17 10.96
C LEU A 3 -46.61 -21.00 9.52
N VAL A 4 -47.45 -21.29 8.53
CA VAL A 4 -47.12 -21.15 7.10
C VAL A 4 -47.03 -19.67 6.71
N LEU A 5 -47.90 -18.84 7.28
CA LEU A 5 -47.83 -17.39 7.05
C LEU A 5 -46.56 -16.79 7.64
N ASN A 6 -46.08 -17.31 8.79
CA ASN A 6 -44.85 -16.86 9.44
C ASN A 6 -43.59 -17.27 8.64
N THR A 7 -43.56 -18.48 8.07
CA THR A 7 -42.46 -18.94 7.22
C THR A 7 -42.37 -18.14 5.90
N ALA A 8 -43.52 -17.84 5.29
CA ALA A 8 -43.57 -17.02 4.08
C ALA A 8 -43.10 -15.59 4.32
N THR A 9 -43.49 -14.96 5.44
CA THR A 9 -43.03 -13.58 5.78
C THR A 9 -41.54 -13.55 6.11
N VAL A 10 -41.04 -14.57 6.81
CA VAL A 10 -39.57 -14.69 7.07
C VAL A 10 -38.81 -14.87 5.77
N GLY A 11 -39.30 -15.76 4.87
CA GLY A 11 -38.67 -15.95 3.56
C GLY A 11 -38.64 -14.66 2.72
N LEU A 12 -39.76 -13.93 2.70
CA LEU A 12 -39.82 -12.62 2.00
C LEU A 12 -38.85 -11.61 2.61
N ALA A 13 -38.77 -11.53 3.94
CA ALA A 13 -37.84 -10.62 4.61
C ALA A 13 -36.39 -10.93 4.27
N ILE A 14 -36.01 -12.20 4.24
CA ILE A 14 -34.64 -12.62 3.85
C ILE A 14 -34.35 -12.20 2.40
N VAL A 15 -35.27 -12.44 1.48
CA VAL A 15 -35.09 -12.06 0.07
C VAL A 15 -34.94 -10.54 -0.07
N VAL A 16 -35.76 -9.75 0.62
CA VAL A 16 -35.65 -8.29 0.59
C VAL A 16 -34.30 -7.81 1.13
N VAL A 17 -33.84 -8.36 2.24
CA VAL A 17 -32.53 -8.00 2.81
C VAL A 17 -31.39 -8.35 1.86
N LEU A 18 -31.43 -9.53 1.23
CA LEU A 18 -30.42 -9.94 0.24
C LEU A 18 -30.42 -9.01 -0.98
N LEU A 19 -31.60 -8.63 -1.49
CA LEU A 19 -31.70 -7.70 -2.61
C LEU A 19 -31.13 -6.32 -2.26
N VAL A 20 -31.44 -5.80 -1.07
CA VAL A 20 -30.89 -4.52 -0.60
C VAL A 20 -29.37 -4.60 -0.47
N MET A 21 -28.82 -5.67 0.11
CA MET A 21 -27.37 -5.86 0.20
C MET A 21 -26.71 -5.93 -1.17
N LEU A 22 -27.26 -6.70 -2.11
CA LEU A 22 -26.75 -6.79 -3.48
C LEU A 22 -26.79 -5.44 -4.19
N LEU A 23 -27.86 -4.68 -4.00
CA LEU A 23 -27.99 -3.33 -4.57
C LEU A 23 -26.92 -2.39 -4.01
N LEU A 24 -26.72 -2.39 -2.69
CA LEU A 24 -25.68 -1.55 -2.06
C LEU A 24 -24.28 -1.93 -2.51
N VAL A 25 -23.95 -3.23 -2.56
CA VAL A 25 -22.65 -3.71 -3.05
C VAL A 25 -22.44 -3.31 -4.51
N SER A 26 -23.45 -3.49 -5.37
CA SER A 26 -23.39 -3.10 -6.77
C SER A 26 -23.17 -1.59 -6.94
N LEU A 27 -23.86 -0.78 -6.14
CA LEU A 27 -23.71 0.68 -6.12
C LEU A 27 -22.28 1.09 -5.70
N LEU A 28 -21.75 0.46 -4.66
CA LEU A 28 -20.39 0.73 -4.18
C LEU A 28 -19.33 0.34 -5.21
N LEU A 29 -19.48 -0.83 -5.85
CA LEU A 29 -18.57 -1.27 -6.92
C LEU A 29 -18.64 -0.35 -8.14
N TRP A 30 -19.84 0.07 -8.53
CA TRP A 30 -20.03 1.03 -9.62
C TRP A 30 -19.41 2.39 -9.30
N ALA A 31 -19.67 2.93 -8.09
CA ALA A 31 -19.07 4.17 -7.63
C ALA A 31 -17.54 4.08 -7.59
N LYS A 32 -16.98 2.98 -7.06
CA LYS A 32 -15.54 2.72 -7.06
C LYS A 32 -14.98 2.71 -8.49
N ALA A 33 -15.60 1.99 -9.42
CA ALA A 33 -15.16 1.92 -10.81
C ALA A 33 -15.18 3.29 -11.52
N LYS A 34 -16.15 4.15 -11.15
CA LYS A 34 -16.30 5.48 -11.75
C LYS A 34 -15.32 6.51 -11.14
N LEU A 35 -15.04 6.41 -9.83
CA LEU A 35 -14.22 7.38 -9.11
C LEU A 35 -12.73 7.01 -9.04
N THR A 36 -12.38 5.73 -9.24
CA THR A 36 -10.98 5.31 -9.20
C THR A 36 -10.42 5.36 -10.61
N ASN A 37 -9.47 6.26 -10.84
CA ASN A 37 -8.69 6.24 -12.08
C ASN A 37 -7.81 4.98 -12.06
N SER A 38 -8.07 4.04 -12.97
CA SER A 38 -7.36 2.77 -13.08
C SER A 38 -6.48 2.71 -14.35
N GLY A 39 -6.23 3.87 -14.97
CA GLY A 39 -5.38 3.98 -16.14
C GLY A 39 -3.89 3.83 -15.83
N PRO A 40 -3.07 3.60 -16.86
CA PRO A 40 -1.63 3.69 -16.71
C PRO A 40 -1.24 5.15 -16.42
N VAL A 41 -0.33 5.33 -15.47
CA VAL A 41 0.22 6.62 -15.08
C VAL A 41 1.74 6.57 -15.18
N SER A 42 2.36 7.71 -15.46
CA SER A 42 3.79 7.84 -15.58
C SER A 42 4.40 8.14 -14.21
N LEU A 43 5.35 7.32 -13.78
CA LEU A 43 6.13 7.53 -12.57
C LEU A 43 7.57 7.83 -12.95
N THR A 44 8.01 9.06 -12.70
CA THR A 44 9.40 9.48 -12.91
C THR A 44 10.15 9.39 -11.57
N ILE A 45 11.23 8.64 -11.55
CA ILE A 45 12.02 8.37 -10.35
C ILE A 45 13.40 9.01 -10.53
N ASN A 46 13.79 9.89 -9.61
CA ASN A 46 15.06 10.64 -9.60
C ASN A 46 15.38 11.35 -10.91
N GLY A 47 14.37 11.70 -11.72
CA GLY A 47 14.55 12.34 -13.02
C GLY A 47 15.16 11.46 -14.12
N GLU A 48 15.60 10.26 -13.80
CA GLU A 48 16.30 9.36 -14.74
C GLU A 48 15.41 8.20 -15.24
N LYS A 49 14.65 7.59 -14.34
CA LYS A 49 13.84 6.42 -14.66
C LYS A 49 12.37 6.79 -14.80
N ASN A 50 11.82 6.62 -15.99
CA ASN A 50 10.39 6.81 -16.25
C ASN A 50 9.74 5.45 -16.51
N VAL A 51 8.75 5.10 -15.70
CA VAL A 51 8.02 3.83 -15.78
C VAL A 51 6.53 4.07 -15.84
N GLN A 52 5.84 3.25 -16.63
CA GLN A 52 4.37 3.26 -16.66
C GLN A 52 3.84 2.22 -15.67
N VAL A 53 3.04 2.67 -14.73
CA VAL A 53 2.48 1.86 -13.65
C VAL A 53 0.97 1.99 -13.59
N GLN A 54 0.31 0.99 -13.02
CA GLN A 54 -1.13 1.05 -12.81
C GLN A 54 -1.47 1.95 -11.62
N ALA A 55 -2.39 2.89 -11.85
CA ALA A 55 -2.91 3.75 -10.78
C ALA A 55 -3.67 2.93 -9.72
N GLY A 56 -3.68 3.43 -8.47
CA GLY A 56 -4.46 2.88 -7.36
C GLY A 56 -3.65 2.19 -6.27
N SER A 57 -2.44 1.72 -6.56
CA SER A 57 -1.52 1.13 -5.58
C SER A 57 -0.81 2.21 -4.73
N THR A 58 -0.22 1.80 -3.60
CA THR A 58 0.66 2.69 -2.83
C THR A 58 1.98 2.88 -3.55
N LEU A 59 2.61 4.04 -3.37
CA LEU A 59 3.92 4.33 -3.97
C LEU A 59 4.98 3.30 -3.54
N LEU A 60 4.97 2.88 -2.26
CA LEU A 60 5.83 1.83 -1.75
C LEU A 60 5.69 0.52 -2.53
N SER A 61 4.46 0.08 -2.77
CA SER A 61 4.18 -1.16 -3.52
C SER A 61 4.59 -1.02 -4.99
N THR A 62 4.32 0.13 -5.58
CA THR A 62 4.67 0.43 -6.97
C THR A 62 6.19 0.46 -7.18
N LEU A 63 6.93 1.13 -6.30
CA LEU A 63 8.40 1.13 -6.34
C LEU A 63 8.98 -0.28 -6.15
N SER A 64 8.38 -1.08 -5.25
CA SER A 64 8.80 -2.46 -5.04
C SER A 64 8.60 -3.34 -6.27
N SER A 65 7.53 -3.15 -7.05
CA SER A 65 7.34 -3.87 -8.32
C SER A 65 8.39 -3.48 -9.38
N GLU A 66 8.89 -2.25 -9.31
CA GLU A 66 9.98 -1.74 -10.15
C GLU A 66 11.40 -2.07 -9.62
N LYS A 67 11.48 -2.96 -8.62
CA LYS A 67 12.73 -3.41 -7.96
C LYS A 67 13.45 -2.32 -7.18
N ILE A 68 12.73 -1.28 -6.75
CA ILE A 68 13.22 -0.22 -5.87
C ILE A 68 12.60 -0.45 -4.49
N PHE A 69 13.43 -0.84 -3.52
CA PHE A 69 12.94 -1.29 -2.22
C PHE A 69 13.18 -0.21 -1.15
N LEU A 70 12.17 0.61 -0.90
CA LEU A 70 12.18 1.51 0.26
C LEU A 70 12.13 0.69 1.56
N PRO A 71 12.92 1.04 2.57
CA PRO A 71 12.87 0.38 3.86
C PRO A 71 11.48 0.55 4.48
N SER A 72 10.90 -0.53 4.99
CA SER A 72 9.57 -0.51 5.57
C SER A 72 9.43 -1.61 6.64
N ALA A 73 9.91 -1.34 7.84
CA ALA A 73 9.86 -2.30 8.94
C ALA A 73 8.43 -2.64 9.39
N CYS A 74 7.46 -1.72 9.18
CA CYS A 74 6.05 -1.95 9.50
C CYS A 74 5.25 -2.63 8.39
N GLY A 75 5.90 -3.04 7.28
CA GLY A 75 5.22 -3.67 6.15
C GLY A 75 4.22 -2.77 5.41
N GLY A 76 4.38 -1.45 5.49
CA GLY A 76 3.47 -0.49 4.86
C GLY A 76 2.36 0.06 5.77
N GLY A 77 2.39 -0.25 7.06
CA GLY A 77 1.38 0.19 8.04
C GLY A 77 1.44 1.67 8.43
N GLY A 78 2.42 2.45 7.94
CA GLY A 78 2.54 3.88 8.21
C GLY A 78 3.06 4.25 9.60
N THR A 79 3.63 3.30 10.35
CA THR A 79 4.01 3.51 11.77
C THR A 79 5.51 3.65 12.01
N CYS A 80 6.37 3.14 11.11
CA CYS A 80 7.83 3.17 11.30
C CYS A 80 8.52 4.38 10.68
N ALA A 81 7.85 5.13 9.81
CA ALA A 81 8.37 6.27 9.07
C ALA A 81 9.67 6.02 8.27
N MET A 82 10.00 4.78 7.97
CA MET A 82 11.24 4.44 7.26
C MET A 82 11.13 4.61 5.73
N CYS A 83 9.91 4.54 5.18
CA CYS A 83 9.65 4.65 3.75
C CYS A 83 9.52 6.11 3.27
N LYS A 84 10.36 7.00 3.84
CA LYS A 84 10.39 8.41 3.45
C LYS A 84 10.93 8.56 2.02
N CYS A 85 10.23 9.34 1.23
CA CYS A 85 10.65 9.77 -0.11
C CYS A 85 10.12 11.18 -0.37
N GLN A 86 10.71 11.88 -1.30
CA GLN A 86 10.25 13.21 -1.67
C GLN A 86 9.37 13.08 -2.91
N VAL A 87 8.15 13.63 -2.87
CA VAL A 87 7.19 13.59 -3.97
C VAL A 87 6.99 15.01 -4.50
N THR A 88 7.72 15.34 -5.55
CA THR A 88 7.75 16.70 -6.12
C THR A 88 6.47 17.04 -6.89
N SER A 89 5.81 16.04 -7.47
CA SER A 89 4.57 16.23 -8.22
C SER A 89 3.66 14.99 -8.10
N GLY A 90 2.35 15.18 -8.12
CA GLY A 90 1.36 14.10 -8.16
C GLY A 90 1.08 13.42 -6.81
N GLY A 91 1.70 13.87 -5.71
CA GLY A 91 1.54 13.25 -4.39
C GLY A 91 0.32 13.71 -3.59
N GLY A 92 -0.37 14.75 -4.04
CA GLY A 92 -1.45 15.39 -3.31
C GLY A 92 -1.00 16.01 -1.98
N GLU A 93 -1.94 16.43 -1.15
CA GLU A 93 -1.64 17.00 0.16
C GLU A 93 -1.16 15.95 1.17
N ILE A 94 -0.33 16.39 2.13
CA ILE A 94 0.14 15.53 3.21
C ILE A 94 -1.02 15.08 4.11
N LEU A 95 -1.11 13.80 4.34
CA LEU A 95 -2.17 13.22 5.15
C LEU A 95 -1.97 13.55 6.65
N PRO A 96 -3.05 13.71 7.42
CA PRO A 96 -2.95 13.89 8.87
C PRO A 96 -2.17 12.77 9.56
N THR A 97 -2.22 11.54 9.03
CA THR A 97 -1.50 10.37 9.52
C THR A 97 0.00 10.44 9.30
N GLU A 98 0.46 11.21 8.33
CA GLU A 98 1.89 11.38 8.01
C GLU A 98 2.54 12.53 8.78
N LYS A 99 1.76 13.60 9.07
CA LYS A 99 2.26 14.83 9.70
C LYS A 99 3.13 14.62 10.95
N PRO A 100 2.82 13.69 11.88
CA PRO A 100 3.62 13.48 13.08
C PRO A 100 5.08 13.02 12.81
N TYR A 101 5.35 12.47 11.64
CA TYR A 101 6.64 11.91 11.27
C TYR A 101 7.56 12.88 10.53
N PHE A 102 7.07 14.11 10.26
CA PHE A 102 7.78 15.11 9.48
C PHE A 102 7.90 16.43 10.22
N SER A 103 9.08 17.04 10.10
CA SER A 103 9.30 18.42 10.51
C SER A 103 8.60 19.38 9.53
N ARG A 104 8.41 20.64 9.94
CA ARG A 104 7.84 21.68 9.07
C ARG A 104 8.64 21.88 7.79
N LYS A 105 9.97 21.70 7.86
CA LYS A 105 10.85 21.81 6.69
C LYS A 105 10.63 20.63 5.73
N GLU A 106 10.62 19.40 6.24
CA GLU A 106 10.34 18.22 5.41
C GLU A 106 8.97 18.29 4.72
N ILE A 107 7.95 18.83 5.41
CA ILE A 107 6.63 19.06 4.81
C ILE A 107 6.71 20.07 3.66
N ALA A 108 7.45 21.17 3.86
CA ALA A 108 7.65 22.19 2.82
C ALA A 108 8.44 21.65 1.62
N ASP A 109 9.36 20.73 1.88
CA ASP A 109 10.18 20.05 0.87
C ASP A 109 9.44 18.82 0.25
N ASN A 110 8.14 18.67 0.47
CA ASN A 110 7.29 17.61 -0.07
C ASN A 110 7.71 16.17 0.30
N TRP A 111 8.29 15.99 1.49
CA TRP A 111 8.54 14.65 2.01
C TRP A 111 7.25 13.93 2.37
N ARG A 112 7.16 12.66 2.00
CA ARG A 112 5.99 11.82 2.19
C ARG A 112 6.38 10.41 2.64
N LEU A 113 5.43 9.68 3.21
CA LEU A 113 5.57 8.24 3.46
C LEU A 113 5.09 7.45 2.25
N GLY A 114 5.99 6.78 1.55
CA GLY A 114 5.66 6.00 0.34
C GLY A 114 4.55 4.97 0.53
N CYS A 115 4.35 4.47 1.74
CA CYS A 115 3.26 3.54 2.06
C CYS A 115 1.88 4.22 2.20
N GLN A 116 1.83 5.53 2.43
CA GLN A 116 0.58 6.28 2.59
C GLN A 116 0.17 7.00 1.29
N VAL A 117 1.14 7.35 0.46
CA VAL A 117 0.88 7.98 -0.84
C VAL A 117 0.35 6.95 -1.83
N LYS A 118 -0.76 7.26 -2.48
CA LYS A 118 -1.31 6.44 -3.57
C LYS A 118 -0.97 7.06 -4.91
N VAL A 119 -0.53 6.23 -5.83
CA VAL A 119 -0.29 6.63 -7.22
C VAL A 119 -1.64 6.77 -7.91
N LYS A 120 -2.07 7.99 -8.23
CA LYS A 120 -3.36 8.28 -8.87
C LYS A 120 -3.24 8.99 -10.21
N GLU A 121 -2.16 9.69 -10.39
CA GLU A 121 -1.84 10.53 -11.54
C GLU A 121 -0.34 10.47 -11.81
N ASP A 122 0.12 11.14 -12.85
CA ASP A 122 1.54 11.23 -13.17
C ASP A 122 2.30 11.84 -11.99
N MET A 123 3.38 11.18 -11.60
CA MET A 123 4.08 11.47 -10.35
C MET A 123 5.59 11.56 -10.57
N VAL A 124 6.21 12.51 -9.91
CA VAL A 124 7.67 12.65 -9.86
C VAL A 124 8.13 12.44 -8.43
N VAL A 125 9.04 11.47 -8.26
CA VAL A 125 9.50 11.02 -6.94
C VAL A 125 11.02 11.02 -6.89
N GLU A 126 11.56 11.54 -5.81
CA GLU A 126 12.97 11.42 -5.47
C GLU A 126 13.13 10.43 -4.31
N VAL A 127 13.91 9.40 -4.56
CA VAL A 127 14.20 8.33 -3.60
C VAL A 127 15.67 8.46 -3.21
N PRO A 128 16.02 8.29 -1.91
CA PRO A 128 17.41 8.32 -1.47
C PRO A 128 18.30 7.36 -2.27
N GLU A 129 19.47 7.80 -2.69
CA GLU A 129 20.40 7.02 -3.52
C GLU A 129 20.78 5.67 -2.88
N GLU A 130 20.84 5.62 -1.57
CA GLU A 130 21.13 4.42 -0.79
C GLU A 130 20.16 3.26 -1.12
N VAL A 131 18.95 3.58 -1.55
CA VAL A 131 17.91 2.60 -1.85
C VAL A 131 18.12 1.94 -3.23
N PHE A 132 18.77 2.62 -4.16
CA PHE A 132 19.05 2.09 -5.51
C PHE A 132 20.05 0.93 -5.51
N GLY A 133 20.92 0.85 -4.50
CA GLY A 133 21.90 -0.22 -4.33
C GLY A 133 21.36 -1.49 -3.65
N ILE A 134 20.14 -1.46 -3.14
CA ILE A 134 19.57 -2.59 -2.40
C ILE A 134 19.11 -3.67 -3.37
N LYS A 135 19.81 -4.80 -3.35
CA LYS A 135 19.45 -6.00 -4.11
C LYS A 135 18.74 -7.00 -3.20
N LYS A 136 17.78 -7.75 -3.74
CA LYS A 136 17.26 -8.93 -3.07
C LYS A 136 18.31 -10.04 -3.16
N TRP A 137 18.64 -10.60 -2.02
CA TRP A 137 19.54 -11.74 -1.91
C TRP A 137 18.72 -12.95 -1.49
N GLU A 138 18.94 -14.08 -2.15
CA GLU A 138 18.44 -15.35 -1.67
C GLU A 138 19.46 -15.92 -0.67
N ALA A 139 18.98 -16.37 0.46
CA ALA A 139 19.79 -16.97 1.49
C ALA A 139 19.12 -18.23 2.03
N SER A 140 19.88 -19.29 2.18
CA SER A 140 19.42 -20.48 2.87
C SER A 140 19.70 -20.38 4.36
N VAL A 141 18.71 -20.77 5.16
CA VAL A 141 18.87 -20.84 6.62
C VAL A 141 19.71 -22.06 6.94
N VAL A 142 20.86 -21.85 7.57
CA VAL A 142 21.77 -22.91 7.99
C VAL A 142 21.35 -23.44 9.35
N SER A 143 21.06 -22.55 10.29
CA SER A 143 20.56 -22.92 11.61
C SER A 143 19.63 -21.86 12.18
N ASN A 144 18.69 -22.28 13.01
CA ASN A 144 17.77 -21.39 13.72
C ASN A 144 17.43 -22.03 15.07
N TYR A 145 18.07 -21.59 16.14
CA TYR A 145 17.83 -22.13 17.48
C TYR A 145 17.68 -20.98 18.50
N SER A 146 17.01 -21.29 19.61
CA SER A 146 16.81 -20.33 20.67
C SER A 146 18.03 -20.31 21.60
N VAL A 147 18.69 -19.16 21.72
CA VAL A 147 19.84 -18.95 22.61
C VAL A 147 19.41 -18.42 23.98
N ALA A 148 18.26 -17.77 24.07
CA ALA A 148 17.64 -17.31 25.31
C ALA A 148 16.11 -17.19 25.12
N SER A 149 15.40 -16.93 26.22
CA SER A 149 13.95 -16.63 26.14
C SER A 149 13.69 -15.45 25.21
N PHE A 150 12.89 -15.68 24.16
CA PHE A 150 12.54 -14.71 23.11
C PHE A 150 13.68 -14.28 22.17
N ILE A 151 14.89 -14.85 22.29
CA ILE A 151 16.02 -14.56 21.41
C ILE A 151 16.37 -15.83 20.61
N LYS A 152 16.36 -15.69 19.29
CA LYS A 152 16.75 -16.74 18.36
C LYS A 152 18.00 -16.32 17.59
N GLU A 153 18.96 -17.24 17.49
CA GLU A 153 20.08 -17.10 16.56
C GLU A 153 19.67 -17.68 15.21
N LEU A 154 19.80 -16.87 14.17
CA LEU A 154 19.54 -17.25 12.80
C LEU A 154 20.84 -17.15 12.02
N ASP A 155 21.42 -18.30 11.66
CA ASP A 155 22.54 -18.35 10.74
C ASP A 155 22.01 -18.57 9.30
N ARG A 156 22.49 -17.73 8.39
CA ARG A 156 22.08 -17.74 6.99
C ARG A 156 23.31 -17.65 6.06
N LYS A 157 23.30 -18.45 5.02
CA LYS A 157 24.31 -18.41 3.97
C LYS A 157 23.69 -17.86 2.70
N SER A 158 24.32 -16.87 2.06
CA SER A 158 23.89 -16.38 0.75
C SER A 158 24.05 -17.48 -0.30
N VAL A 159 23.03 -17.65 -1.11
CA VAL A 159 23.11 -18.49 -2.32
C VAL A 159 23.69 -17.59 -3.40
N VAL A 160 24.95 -17.83 -3.77
CA VAL A 160 25.66 -17.14 -4.87
C VAL A 160 25.32 -17.85 -6.17
#